data_5828578b6d58627afe37f6753434741a
#
_entry.id   5828578b6d58627afe37f6753434741a
#
_cell.length_a   1.000
_cell.length_b   1.000
_cell.length_c   1.000
_cell.angle_alpha   90.00
_cell.angle_beta   90.00
_cell.angle_gamma   90.00
#
_symmetry.space_group_name_H-M   'P 1'
#
loop_
_entity.id
_entity.type
_entity.pdbx_description
1 polymer ?
#
loop_
_entity_poly.entity_id
_entity_poly.type
_entity_poly.pdbx_seq_one_letter_code
_entity_poly.pdbx_strand_id
1 'polypeptide(L)'
;MPRDLLLTSPDGDSAVVRPGQQVVAGRAGDFPLAPDDAAMHRHFLRFWQREEDWMVSNVGNFLAAELSSPLIRTNGPIRLLPNSTAAIPVGTSMLCFSTPSGSYELTVAYT
;
A
#
# COMPACT_ATOMS: atom_id res chain seq x y z
N MET A 1 -18.66 -12.37 1.71
CA MET A 1 -17.99 -12.19 3.03
C MET A 1 -16.76 -11.31 2.88
N PRO A 2 -16.57 -10.33 3.76
CA PRO A 2 -15.34 -9.54 3.75
C PRO A 2 -14.13 -10.44 3.97
N ARG A 3 -13.02 -10.07 3.39
CA ARG A 3 -11.80 -10.88 3.42
C ARG A 3 -10.63 -10.07 3.97
N ASP A 4 -9.68 -10.79 4.58
CA ASP A 4 -8.50 -10.16 5.14
C ASP A 4 -7.57 -9.68 4.02
N LEU A 5 -6.90 -8.57 4.26
CA LEU A 5 -5.86 -8.05 3.38
C LEU A 5 -4.50 -8.43 3.95
N LEU A 6 -3.67 -9.06 3.14
CA LEU A 6 -2.31 -9.42 3.53
C LEU A 6 -1.33 -8.40 2.97
N LEU A 7 -0.51 -7.84 3.84
CA LEU A 7 0.57 -6.92 3.47
C LEU A 7 1.90 -7.62 3.68
N THR A 8 2.80 -7.48 2.70
CA THR A 8 4.17 -8.00 2.82
C THR A 8 5.14 -6.89 2.47
N SER A 9 6.00 -6.53 3.41
CA SER A 9 6.96 -5.44 3.25
C SER A 9 8.14 -5.85 2.36
N PRO A 10 8.94 -4.88 1.88
CA PRO A 10 10.16 -5.19 1.15
C PRO A 10 11.14 -6.07 1.93
N ASP A 11 11.11 -5.98 3.27
CA ASP A 11 12.00 -6.77 4.13
C ASP A 11 11.43 -8.16 4.45
N GLY A 12 10.25 -8.49 3.94
CA GLY A 12 9.63 -9.78 4.16
C GLY A 12 8.70 -9.85 5.37
N ASP A 13 8.53 -8.77 6.12
CA ASP A 13 7.58 -8.73 7.21
C ASP A 13 6.16 -8.72 6.65
N SER A 14 5.24 -9.35 7.36
CA SER A 14 3.86 -9.42 6.92
C SER A 14 2.88 -9.04 8.03
N ALA A 15 1.71 -8.58 7.62
CA ALA A 15 0.62 -8.26 8.51
C ALA A 15 -0.70 -8.57 7.83
N VAL A 16 -1.70 -8.91 8.64
CA VAL A 16 -3.06 -9.15 8.17
C VAL A 16 -3.94 -8.02 8.66
N VAL A 17 -4.63 -7.37 7.74
CA VAL A 17 -5.62 -6.35 8.07
C VAL A 17 -6.99 -6.99 7.95
N ARG A 18 -7.73 -7.02 9.03
CA ARG A 18 -9.05 -7.65 9.06
C ARG A 18 -10.13 -6.67 8.62
N PRO A 19 -11.26 -7.17 8.11
CA PRO A 19 -12.40 -6.32 7.77
C PRO A 19 -12.79 -5.43 8.95
N GLY A 20 -13.04 -4.14 8.66
CA GLY A 20 -13.36 -3.15 9.68
C GLY A 20 -12.17 -2.49 10.33
N GLN A 21 -10.97 -3.01 10.10
CA GLN A 21 -9.73 -2.40 10.58
C GLN A 21 -9.13 -1.51 9.49
N GLN A 22 -8.25 -0.60 9.91
CA GLN A 22 -7.40 0.13 8.99
C GLN A 22 -5.98 0.12 9.52
N VAL A 23 -5.02 0.15 8.59
CA VAL A 23 -3.60 0.13 8.91
C VAL A 23 -2.92 1.22 8.11
N VAL A 24 -2.03 1.95 8.75
CA VAL A 24 -1.19 2.93 8.07
C VAL A 24 0.23 2.39 8.00
N ALA A 25 0.75 2.29 6.79
CA ALA A 25 2.12 1.86 6.54
C ALA A 25 3.02 3.08 6.36
N GLY A 26 4.18 3.05 6.94
CA GLY A 26 5.16 4.13 6.86
C GLY A 26 6.29 3.91 7.83
N ARG A 27 7.23 4.84 7.88
CA ARG A 27 8.40 4.72 8.73
C ARG A 27 8.04 4.54 10.21
N ALA A 28 6.99 5.20 10.66
CA ALA A 28 6.49 5.12 12.03
C ALA A 28 4.99 4.76 12.09
N GLY A 29 4.49 4.10 11.04
CA GLY A 29 3.09 3.66 10.99
C GLY A 29 2.86 2.36 11.74
N ASP A 30 1.61 1.90 11.71
CA ASP A 30 1.23 0.62 12.31
C ASP A 30 1.96 -0.55 11.67
N PHE A 31 2.23 -0.45 10.37
CA PHE A 31 3.03 -1.41 9.62
C PHE A 31 4.31 -0.70 9.17
N PRO A 32 5.46 -0.97 9.80
CA PRO A 32 6.71 -0.29 9.46
C PRO A 32 7.11 -0.54 8.01
N LEU A 33 7.42 0.54 7.31
CA LEU A 33 7.79 0.51 5.90
C LEU A 33 9.04 1.35 5.73
N ALA A 34 10.15 0.71 5.34
CA ALA A 34 11.46 1.34 5.22
C ALA A 34 11.82 2.18 6.46
N PRO A 35 11.81 1.57 7.68
CA PRO A 35 11.95 2.35 8.91
C PRO A 35 13.30 3.04 9.06
N ASP A 36 14.33 2.55 8.36
CA ASP A 36 15.68 3.13 8.40
C ASP A 36 15.90 4.21 7.33
N ASP A 37 14.90 4.47 6.49
CA ASP A 37 15.01 5.46 5.42
C ASP A 37 14.44 6.80 5.91
N ALA A 38 15.30 7.77 6.15
CA ALA A 38 14.90 9.08 6.65
C ALA A 38 14.01 9.85 5.68
N ALA A 39 14.03 9.50 4.39
CA ALA A 39 13.19 10.14 3.38
C ALA A 39 11.79 9.53 3.30
N MET A 40 11.54 8.42 4.00
CA MET A 40 10.23 7.80 4.04
C MET A 40 9.31 8.57 4.97
N HIS A 41 8.05 8.76 4.54
CA HIS A 41 7.04 9.38 5.40
C HIS A 41 6.76 8.52 6.63
N ARG A 42 6.52 9.17 7.75
CA ARG A 42 6.09 8.45 8.96
C ARG A 42 4.79 7.70 8.71
N HIS A 43 3.86 8.33 8.00
CA HIS A 43 2.58 7.76 7.58
C HIS A 43 2.47 7.99 6.09
N PHE A 44 2.46 6.90 5.31
CA PHE A 44 2.51 7.00 3.85
C PHE A 44 1.27 6.43 3.18
N LEU A 45 0.94 5.18 3.45
CA LEU A 45 -0.17 4.50 2.80
C LEU A 45 -1.14 3.98 3.84
N ARG A 46 -2.40 4.37 3.70
CA ARG A 46 -3.47 3.89 4.58
C ARG A 46 -4.28 2.84 3.84
N PHE A 47 -4.43 1.66 4.44
CA PHE A 47 -5.24 0.57 3.94
C PHE A 47 -6.53 0.51 4.74
N TRP A 48 -7.65 0.55 4.04
CA TRP A 48 -8.98 0.57 4.67
C TRP A 48 -9.99 -0.08 3.77
N GLN A 49 -11.13 -0.43 4.31
CA GLN A 49 -12.16 -1.14 3.57
C GLN A 49 -13.39 -0.25 3.37
N ARG A 50 -13.85 -0.22 2.13
CA ARG A 50 -15.10 0.44 1.76
C ARG A 50 -16.03 -0.66 1.22
N GLU A 51 -17.07 -0.99 2.00
CA GLU A 51 -17.93 -2.13 1.71
C GLU A 51 -17.10 -3.41 1.66
N GLU A 52 -17.00 -4.08 0.53
CA GLU A 52 -16.21 -5.30 0.39
C GLU A 52 -14.87 -5.07 -0.28
N ASP A 53 -14.58 -3.85 -0.70
CA ASP A 53 -13.36 -3.51 -1.42
C ASP A 53 -12.29 -2.98 -0.48
N TRP A 54 -11.07 -3.47 -0.65
CA TRP A 54 -9.92 -2.87 0.02
C TRP A 54 -9.43 -1.67 -0.77
N MET A 55 -9.16 -0.59 -0.04
CA MET A 55 -8.72 0.68 -0.60
C MET A 55 -7.35 1.04 -0.06
N VAL A 56 -6.58 1.76 -0.87
CA VAL A 56 -5.33 2.35 -0.41
C VAL A 56 -5.36 3.85 -0.68
N SER A 57 -5.01 4.64 0.33
CA SER A 57 -4.91 6.09 0.22
C SER A 57 -3.47 6.52 0.51
N ASN A 58 -2.94 7.40 -0.33
CA ASN A 58 -1.65 8.02 -0.08
C ASN A 58 -1.88 9.19 0.87
N VAL A 59 -1.48 9.02 2.12
CA VAL A 59 -1.63 10.04 3.17
C VAL A 59 -0.33 10.83 3.41
N GLY A 60 0.71 10.53 2.62
CA GLY A 60 1.95 11.30 2.64
C GLY A 60 1.80 12.63 1.92
N ASN A 61 2.78 13.51 2.12
CA ASN A 61 2.75 14.85 1.53
C ASN A 61 3.60 14.97 0.28
N PHE A 62 4.41 13.97 -0.02
CA PHE A 62 5.49 14.15 -0.99
C PHE A 62 5.65 12.97 -1.95
N LEU A 63 5.82 11.75 -1.43
CA LEU A 63 6.09 10.59 -2.25
C LEU A 63 4.83 10.11 -2.97
N ALA A 64 5.01 9.58 -4.18
CA ALA A 64 3.97 8.89 -4.90
C ALA A 64 4.23 7.39 -4.88
N ALA A 65 3.19 6.59 -5.06
CA ALA A 65 3.30 5.15 -5.24
C ALA A 65 2.64 4.76 -6.54
N GLU A 66 2.99 3.59 -7.07
CA GLU A 66 2.33 3.04 -8.24
C GLU A 66 1.74 1.69 -7.86
N LEU A 67 0.44 1.54 -8.10
CA LEU A 67 -0.29 0.30 -7.85
C LEU A 67 -0.37 -0.47 -9.16
N SER A 68 0.19 -1.68 -9.17
CA SER A 68 0.13 -2.55 -10.33
C SER A 68 -0.45 -3.92 -9.96
N SER A 69 -1.16 -4.52 -10.91
CA SER A 69 -1.81 -5.81 -10.74
C SER A 69 -2.00 -6.44 -12.11
N PRO A 70 -1.99 -7.79 -12.19
CA PRO A 70 -2.35 -8.47 -13.45
C PRO A 70 -3.74 -8.12 -13.97
N LEU A 71 -4.62 -7.62 -13.10
CA LEU A 71 -5.98 -7.20 -13.50
C LEU A 71 -6.03 -5.77 -14.04
N ILE A 72 -4.97 -4.99 -13.87
CA ILE A 72 -4.86 -3.63 -14.41
C ILE A 72 -4.07 -3.74 -15.72
N ARG A 73 -4.78 -3.83 -16.84
CA ARG A 73 -4.15 -4.12 -18.15
C ARG A 73 -4.05 -2.92 -19.07
N THR A 74 -4.92 -1.95 -18.90
CA THR A 74 -4.94 -0.75 -19.72
C THR A 74 -4.20 0.37 -19.02
N ASN A 75 -3.47 1.18 -19.73
CA ASN A 75 -2.81 2.37 -19.22
C ASN A 75 -1.72 2.15 -18.16
N GLY A 76 -1.30 0.90 -17.92
CA GLY A 76 -0.24 0.60 -16.95
C GLY A 76 -0.65 0.79 -15.50
N PRO A 77 0.32 0.95 -14.59
CA PRO A 77 0.04 1.10 -13.16
C PRO A 77 -0.77 2.34 -12.85
N ILE A 78 -1.56 2.26 -11.77
CA ILE A 78 -2.28 3.42 -11.24
C ILE A 78 -1.30 4.22 -10.39
N ARG A 79 -1.10 5.49 -10.76
CA ARG A 79 -0.24 6.37 -10.00
C ARG A 79 -1.01 6.98 -8.83
N LEU A 80 -0.50 6.77 -7.63
CA LEU A 80 -1.13 7.20 -6.39
C LEU A 80 -0.37 8.41 -5.85
N LEU A 81 -0.82 9.59 -6.23
CA LEU A 81 -0.24 10.85 -5.77
C LEU A 81 -0.69 11.16 -4.33
N PRO A 82 -0.02 12.07 -3.62
CA PRO A 82 -0.49 12.51 -2.30
C PRO A 82 -1.97 12.88 -2.33
N ASN A 83 -2.71 12.42 -1.32
CA ASN A 83 -4.16 12.60 -1.17
C ASN A 83 -5.01 11.82 -2.17
N SER A 84 -4.42 10.93 -2.96
CA SER A 84 -5.17 10.07 -3.88
C SER A 84 -5.57 8.77 -3.21
N THR A 85 -6.65 8.17 -3.70
CA THR A 85 -7.17 6.88 -3.23
C THR A 85 -7.45 6.00 -4.43
N ALA A 86 -7.18 4.71 -4.29
CA ALA A 86 -7.47 3.72 -5.33
C ALA A 86 -8.02 2.44 -4.71
N ALA A 87 -8.85 1.73 -5.46
CA ALA A 87 -9.29 0.40 -5.08
C ALA A 87 -8.19 -0.61 -5.40
N ILE A 88 -7.97 -1.55 -4.48
CA ILE A 88 -7.01 -2.63 -4.68
C ILE A 88 -7.74 -3.78 -5.33
N PRO A 89 -7.29 -4.25 -6.52
CA PRO A 89 -7.94 -5.41 -7.16
C PRO A 89 -7.82 -6.66 -6.31
N VAL A 90 -8.80 -7.55 -6.44
CA VAL A 90 -8.74 -8.89 -5.86
C VAL A 90 -7.52 -9.62 -6.40
N GLY A 91 -6.88 -10.42 -5.57
CA GLY A 91 -5.66 -11.12 -5.93
C GLY A 91 -4.43 -10.44 -5.36
N THR A 92 -3.31 -10.62 -6.02
CA THR A 92 -2.04 -10.04 -5.59
C THR A 92 -1.73 -8.80 -6.40
N SER A 93 -1.43 -7.71 -5.72
CA SER A 93 -1.03 -6.44 -6.32
C SER A 93 0.27 -5.97 -5.67
N MET A 94 0.94 -5.03 -6.33
CA MET A 94 2.18 -4.46 -5.83
C MET A 94 2.08 -2.94 -5.79
N LEU A 95 2.58 -2.37 -4.71
CA LEU A 95 2.75 -0.93 -4.57
C LEU A 95 4.24 -0.63 -4.62
N CYS A 96 4.65 0.11 -5.63
CA CYS A 96 6.05 0.46 -5.86
C CYS A 96 6.26 1.94 -5.59
N PHE A 97 7.32 2.28 -4.89
CA PHE A 97 7.66 3.67 -4.57
C PHE A 97 9.16 3.80 -4.37
N SER A 98 9.64 5.02 -4.49
CA SER A 98 11.07 5.29 -4.40
C SER A 98 11.34 6.51 -3.53
N THR A 99 12.48 6.47 -2.84
CA THR A 99 13.08 7.61 -2.15
C THR A 99 14.47 7.83 -2.75
N PRO A 100 15.17 8.92 -2.39
CA PRO A 100 16.57 9.06 -2.80
C PRO A 100 17.46 7.91 -2.36
N SER A 101 17.06 7.17 -1.33
CA SER A 101 17.85 6.04 -0.80
C SER A 101 17.61 4.73 -1.53
N GLY A 102 16.53 4.60 -2.32
CA GLY A 102 16.25 3.36 -3.04
C GLY A 102 14.80 3.21 -3.46
N SER A 103 14.53 2.07 -4.07
CA SER A 103 13.19 1.69 -4.52
C SER A 103 12.66 0.54 -3.68
N TYR A 104 11.36 0.52 -3.45
CA TYR A 104 10.71 -0.45 -2.59
C TYR A 104 9.45 -1.00 -3.22
N GLU A 105 9.13 -2.24 -2.87
CA GLU A 105 7.88 -2.90 -3.28
C GLU A 105 7.15 -3.41 -2.05
N LEU A 106 5.87 -3.08 -1.95
CA LEU A 106 4.98 -3.61 -0.94
C LEU A 106 3.95 -4.49 -1.65
N THR A 107 3.86 -5.74 -1.25
CA THR A 107 2.89 -6.67 -1.82
C THR A 107 1.61 -6.63 -1.00
N VAL A 108 0.47 -6.56 -1.68
CA VAL A 108 -0.85 -6.56 -1.06
C VAL A 108 -1.71 -7.62 -1.74
N ALA A 109 -2.42 -8.40 -0.95
CA ALA A 109 -3.21 -9.50 -1.50
C ALA A 109 -4.48 -9.75 -0.69
N TYR A 110 -5.58 -10.02 -1.41
CA TYR A 110 -6.79 -10.58 -0.81
C TYR A 110 -7.56 -11.38 -1.86
N THR A 111 -8.32 -12.36 -1.42
CA THR A 111 -9.06 -13.26 -2.33
C THR A 111 -10.57 -13.18 -2.20
#